data_c7464543f9d960ac670b9807db1390ae
#
_entry.id   c7464543f9d960ac670b9807db1390ae
#
_cell.length_a   1.000
_cell.length_b   1.000
_cell.length_c   1.000
_cell.angle_alpha   90.00
_cell.angle_beta   90.00
_cell.angle_gamma   90.00
#
_symmetry.space_group_name_H-M   'P 1'
#
loop_
_entity.id
_entity.type
_entity.pdbx_description
1 polymer ?
#
loop_
_entity_poly.entity_id
_entity_poly.type
_entity_poly.pdbx_seq_one_letter_code
_entity_poly.pdbx_strand_id
1 'polypeptide(L)'
;MSAIEKIRFNETGMVPAIAQDYISGEILMMAWMNKESLSLSIETQKAVYYSRSRQKLWFKGEESGHSQEIINIFTDCDHDVILLKVKQNGGIACHTGRANCFFNKLENDKWVSIADVIKDPKKIYG
;
A
#
# COMPACT_ATOMS: atom_id res chain seq x y z
N MET A 1 6.99 5.41 -25.49
CA MET A 1 7.33 4.48 -24.39
C MET A 1 6.42 4.71 -23.22
N SER A 2 5.89 3.64 -22.66
CA SER A 2 5.04 3.76 -21.49
C SER A 2 5.87 4.06 -20.25
N ALA A 3 5.25 4.68 -19.24
CA ALA A 3 5.90 4.99 -17.98
C ALA A 3 6.39 3.71 -17.27
N ILE A 4 5.65 2.61 -17.45
CA ILE A 4 5.99 1.33 -16.81
C ILE A 4 7.34 0.79 -17.27
N GLU A 5 7.69 1.01 -18.54
CA GLU A 5 8.97 0.52 -19.09
C GLU A 5 10.18 1.15 -18.41
N LYS A 6 10.01 2.31 -17.78
CA LYS A 6 11.09 2.99 -17.09
C LYS A 6 11.26 2.53 -15.64
N ILE A 7 10.30 1.79 -15.11
CA ILE A 7 10.37 1.28 -13.74
C ILE A 7 11.35 0.11 -13.67
N ARG A 8 12.23 0.17 -12.70
CA ARG A 8 13.25 -0.85 -12.48
C ARG A 8 12.74 -1.87 -11.46
N PHE A 9 12.06 -2.88 -11.96
CA PHE A 9 11.62 -3.99 -11.13
C PHE A 9 12.84 -4.80 -10.69
N ASN A 10 12.76 -5.38 -9.48
CA ASN A 10 13.87 -6.18 -8.96
C ASN A 10 13.96 -7.54 -9.66
N GLU A 11 14.84 -8.41 -9.16
CA GLU A 11 15.10 -9.73 -9.77
C GLU A 11 13.86 -10.62 -9.84
N THR A 12 12.91 -10.41 -8.93
CA THR A 12 11.66 -11.18 -8.93
C THR A 12 10.53 -10.46 -9.68
N GLY A 13 10.86 -9.36 -10.36
CA GLY A 13 9.87 -8.61 -11.13
C GLY A 13 9.00 -7.70 -10.29
N MET A 14 9.47 -7.27 -9.12
CA MET A 14 8.69 -6.46 -8.19
C MET A 14 9.34 -5.15 -7.84
N VAL A 15 8.52 -4.20 -7.39
CA VAL A 15 8.95 -2.91 -6.90
C VAL A 15 8.15 -2.59 -5.63
N PRO A 16 8.79 -2.03 -4.59
CA PRO A 16 8.05 -1.61 -3.40
C PRO A 16 7.18 -0.40 -3.71
N ALA A 17 6.01 -0.36 -3.10
CA ALA A 17 5.05 0.72 -3.27
C ALA A 17 4.62 1.23 -1.90
N ILE A 18 4.79 2.52 -1.68
CA ILE A 18 4.40 3.19 -0.44
C ILE A 18 3.08 3.92 -0.70
N ALA A 19 2.09 3.72 0.19
CA ALA A 19 0.85 4.46 0.13
C ALA A 19 0.86 5.54 1.21
N GLN A 20 0.55 6.77 0.79
CA GLN A 20 0.56 7.96 1.63
C GLN A 20 -0.78 8.65 1.49
N ASP A 21 -1.34 9.13 2.61
CA ASP A 21 -2.58 9.90 2.55
C ASP A 21 -2.37 11.20 1.79
N TYR A 22 -3.25 11.49 0.84
CA TYR A 22 -3.08 12.63 -0.06
C TYR A 22 -3.30 13.99 0.60
N ILE A 23 -4.00 14.04 1.74
CA ILE A 23 -4.25 15.29 2.48
C ILE A 23 -3.27 15.46 3.63
N SER A 24 -3.22 14.49 4.54
CA SER A 24 -2.42 14.59 5.76
C SER A 24 -0.93 14.33 5.56
N GLY A 25 -0.58 13.59 4.51
CA GLY A 25 0.79 13.15 4.30
C GLY A 25 1.18 11.96 5.15
N GLU A 26 0.24 11.38 5.90
CA GLU A 26 0.53 10.20 6.72
C GLU A 26 0.95 9.03 5.85
N ILE A 27 2.03 8.36 6.23
CA ILE A 27 2.47 7.14 5.55
C ILE A 27 1.57 6.00 6.04
N LEU A 28 0.83 5.38 5.13
CA LEU A 28 -0.19 4.39 5.47
C LEU A 28 0.32 2.97 5.49
N MET A 29 1.05 2.58 4.44
CA MET A 29 1.52 1.21 4.30
C MET A 29 2.60 1.12 3.23
N MET A 30 3.25 -0.04 3.17
CA MET A 30 4.13 -0.43 2.06
C MET A 30 3.73 -1.83 1.63
N ALA A 31 3.66 -2.03 0.32
CA ALA A 31 3.39 -3.34 -0.26
C ALA A 31 4.19 -3.47 -1.55
N TRP A 32 4.04 -4.60 -2.25
CA TRP A 32 4.78 -4.86 -3.48
C TRP A 32 3.86 -4.75 -4.69
N MET A 33 4.44 -4.31 -5.81
CA MET A 33 3.77 -4.28 -7.10
C MET A 33 4.63 -5.02 -8.12
N ASN A 34 3.98 -5.75 -9.02
CA ASN A 34 4.63 -6.24 -10.22
C ASN A 34 4.14 -5.37 -11.40
N LYS A 35 4.59 -5.69 -12.60
CA LYS A 35 4.23 -4.95 -13.80
C LYS A 35 2.72 -4.92 -14.02
N GLU A 36 2.06 -6.06 -13.80
CA GLU A 36 0.60 -6.18 -13.98
C GLU A 36 -0.17 -5.35 -12.96
N SER A 37 0.20 -5.43 -11.67
CA SER A 37 -0.50 -4.66 -10.63
C SER A 37 -0.30 -3.16 -10.80
N LEU A 38 0.89 -2.72 -11.20
CA LEU A 38 1.14 -1.31 -11.48
C LEU A 38 0.32 -0.85 -12.68
N SER A 39 0.25 -1.67 -13.72
CA SER A 39 -0.54 -1.37 -14.92
C SER A 39 -2.02 -1.21 -14.58
N LEU A 40 -2.56 -2.14 -13.78
CA LEU A 40 -3.96 -2.07 -13.33
C LEU A 40 -4.21 -0.86 -12.43
N SER A 41 -3.25 -0.51 -11.57
CA SER A 41 -3.37 0.67 -10.71
C SER A 41 -3.45 1.95 -11.53
N ILE A 42 -2.64 2.05 -12.57
CA ILE A 42 -2.67 3.20 -13.48
C ILE A 42 -4.01 3.27 -14.23
N GLU A 43 -4.45 2.14 -14.76
CA GLU A 43 -5.66 2.05 -15.55
C GLU A 43 -6.92 2.33 -14.75
N THR A 44 -7.03 1.73 -13.56
CA THR A 44 -8.25 1.83 -12.74
C THR A 44 -8.24 3.00 -11.76
N GLN A 45 -7.08 3.59 -11.49
CA GLN A 45 -6.89 4.62 -10.46
C GLN A 45 -7.24 4.12 -9.07
N LYS A 46 -7.14 2.82 -8.85
CA LYS A 46 -7.30 2.15 -7.55
C LYS A 46 -6.06 1.33 -7.28
N ALA A 47 -5.64 1.26 -6.02
CA ALA A 47 -4.41 0.55 -5.67
C ALA A 47 -4.58 -0.96 -5.82
N VAL A 48 -3.75 -1.55 -6.67
CA VAL A 48 -3.64 -2.98 -6.88
C VAL A 48 -2.19 -3.35 -6.60
N TYR A 49 -1.99 -4.22 -5.63
CA TYR A 49 -0.67 -4.69 -5.23
C TYR A 49 -0.47 -6.13 -5.68
N TYR A 50 0.72 -6.66 -5.43
CA TYR A 50 1.00 -8.07 -5.66
C TYR A 50 1.38 -8.72 -4.33
N SER A 51 0.63 -9.75 -3.96
CA SER A 51 0.90 -10.50 -2.72
C SER A 51 1.99 -11.55 -2.99
N ARG A 52 3.16 -11.38 -2.37
CA ARG A 52 4.27 -12.31 -2.53
C ARG A 52 3.96 -13.67 -1.88
N SER A 53 3.30 -13.64 -0.73
CA SER A 53 2.97 -14.88 0.00
C SER A 53 1.93 -15.72 -0.72
N ARG A 54 0.95 -15.08 -1.37
CA ARG A 54 -0.12 -15.76 -2.09
C ARG A 54 0.18 -15.92 -3.58
N GLN A 55 1.23 -15.25 -4.08
CA GLN A 55 1.62 -15.23 -5.49
C GLN A 55 0.47 -14.86 -6.43
N LYS A 56 -0.26 -13.80 -6.06
CA LYS A 56 -1.37 -13.30 -6.86
C LYS A 56 -1.57 -11.81 -6.67
N LEU A 57 -2.34 -11.21 -7.57
CA LEU A 57 -2.74 -9.81 -7.47
C LEU A 57 -3.59 -9.62 -6.21
N TRP A 58 -3.40 -8.48 -5.58
CA TRP A 58 -4.16 -8.10 -4.40
C TRP A 58 -4.81 -6.73 -4.65
N PHE A 59 -6.11 -6.74 -4.88
CA PHE A 59 -6.91 -5.54 -5.03
C PHE A 59 -7.20 -4.99 -3.64
N LYS A 60 -6.55 -3.89 -3.28
CA LYS A 60 -6.65 -3.33 -1.93
C LYS A 60 -8.12 -3.07 -1.58
N GLY A 61 -8.59 -3.67 -0.49
CA GLY A 61 -9.96 -3.51 -0.02
C GLY A 61 -10.97 -4.48 -0.61
N GLU A 62 -10.56 -5.48 -1.42
CA GLU A 62 -11.50 -6.43 -2.02
C GLU A 62 -12.27 -7.25 -0.98
N GLU A 63 -11.67 -7.52 0.18
CA GLU A 63 -12.34 -8.25 1.27
C GLU A 63 -12.84 -7.30 2.37
N SER A 64 -12.03 -6.30 2.73
CA SER A 64 -12.33 -5.41 3.85
C SER A 64 -13.21 -4.22 3.49
N GLY A 65 -13.28 -3.86 2.22
CA GLY A 65 -13.91 -2.62 1.78
C GLY A 65 -13.02 -1.39 1.94
N HIS A 66 -11.81 -1.54 2.49
CA HIS A 66 -10.87 -0.45 2.73
C HIS A 66 -9.96 -0.24 1.52
N SER A 67 -10.55 0.09 0.38
CA SER A 67 -9.84 0.33 -0.86
C SER A 67 -9.09 1.67 -0.82
N GLN A 68 -8.19 1.86 -1.78
CA GLN A 68 -7.43 3.10 -1.91
C GLN A 68 -7.67 3.68 -3.30
N GLU A 69 -8.19 4.90 -3.34
CA GLU A 69 -8.31 5.64 -4.59
C GLU A 69 -7.02 6.40 -4.83
N ILE A 70 -6.41 6.22 -6.00
CA ILE A 70 -5.14 6.85 -6.34
C ILE A 70 -5.37 8.27 -6.83
N ILE A 71 -4.72 9.23 -6.17
CA ILE A 71 -4.75 10.64 -6.58
C ILE A 71 -3.55 10.95 -7.46
N ASN A 72 -2.36 10.50 -7.04
CA ASN A 72 -1.12 10.67 -7.81
C ASN A 72 -0.24 9.44 -7.67
N ILE A 73 0.58 9.19 -8.68
CA ILE A 73 1.60 8.13 -8.67
C ILE A 73 2.95 8.79 -8.95
N PHE A 74 3.90 8.54 -8.07
CA PHE A 74 5.28 9.03 -8.21
C PHE A 74 6.24 7.86 -8.22
N THR A 75 7.40 8.08 -8.83
CA THR A 75 8.55 7.19 -8.65
C THR A 75 9.74 8.05 -8.24
N ASP A 76 10.74 7.44 -7.64
CA ASP A 76 11.91 8.18 -7.18
C ASP A 76 12.93 8.39 -8.31
N CYS A 77 14.09 8.97 -7.97
CA CYS A 77 15.12 9.31 -8.97
C CYS A 77 15.69 8.08 -9.67
N ASP A 78 15.67 6.92 -9.03
CA ASP A 78 16.18 5.66 -9.58
C ASP A 78 15.13 4.81 -10.25
N HIS A 79 13.85 5.21 -10.16
CA HIS A 79 12.72 4.46 -10.73
C HIS A 79 12.57 3.05 -10.15
N ASP A 80 12.93 2.86 -8.88
CA ASP A 80 12.88 1.55 -8.22
C ASP A 80 11.95 1.48 -7.01
N VAL A 81 11.16 2.54 -6.79
CA VAL A 81 10.09 2.56 -5.79
C VAL A 81 8.92 3.39 -6.31
N ILE A 82 7.72 2.99 -5.93
CA ILE A 82 6.49 3.70 -6.28
C ILE A 82 5.94 4.38 -5.03
N LEU A 83 5.51 5.63 -5.17
CA LEU A 83 4.78 6.34 -4.12
C LEU A 83 3.38 6.65 -4.65
N LEU A 84 2.38 6.14 -3.96
CA LEU A 84 0.98 6.40 -4.27
C LEU A 84 0.43 7.41 -3.26
N LYS A 85 -0.06 8.56 -3.74
CA LYS A 85 -0.87 9.42 -2.89
C LYS A 85 -2.31 9.00 -3.07
N VAL A 86 -2.94 8.57 -1.98
CA VAL A 86 -4.23 7.90 -2.03
C VAL A 86 -5.24 8.51 -1.07
N LYS A 87 -6.52 8.26 -1.40
CA LYS A 87 -7.62 8.43 -0.46
C LYS A 87 -7.93 7.05 0.09
N GLN A 88 -7.68 6.86 1.40
CA GLN A 88 -7.93 5.59 2.07
C GLN A 88 -9.40 5.52 2.48
N ASN A 89 -10.16 4.65 1.83
CA ASN A 89 -11.57 4.45 2.17
C ASN A 89 -11.67 3.74 3.52
N GLY A 90 -12.56 4.24 4.39
CA GLY A 90 -12.75 3.72 5.72
C GLY A 90 -11.71 4.15 6.76
N GLY A 91 -10.66 4.87 6.33
CA GLY A 91 -9.63 5.38 7.24
C GLY A 91 -8.74 4.31 7.87
N ILE A 92 -8.80 3.07 7.39
CA ILE A 92 -8.06 1.93 7.94
C ILE A 92 -7.27 1.27 6.82
N ALA A 93 -5.93 1.45 6.83
CA ALA A 93 -5.06 0.85 5.83
C ALA A 93 -4.57 -0.53 6.24
N CYS A 94 -4.42 -0.78 7.54
CA CYS A 94 -3.82 -2.00 8.06
C CYS A 94 -4.86 -3.09 8.34
N HIS A 95 -4.50 -4.35 8.01
CA HIS A 95 -5.38 -5.51 8.29
C HIS A 95 -5.59 -5.74 9.78
N THR A 96 -4.78 -5.13 10.65
CA THR A 96 -4.96 -5.18 12.09
C THR A 96 -6.08 -4.26 12.59
N GLY A 97 -6.70 -3.50 11.69
CA GLY A 97 -7.75 -2.54 12.03
C GLY A 97 -7.23 -1.16 12.43
N ARG A 98 -5.95 -0.88 12.22
CA ARG A 98 -5.33 0.41 12.51
C ARG A 98 -5.29 1.30 11.27
N ALA A 99 -5.18 2.61 11.49
CA ALA A 99 -5.17 3.60 10.40
C ALA A 99 -4.00 3.39 9.44
N ASN A 100 -2.83 3.01 9.95
CA ASN A 100 -1.66 2.70 9.14
C ASN A 100 -0.93 1.48 9.68
N CYS A 101 0.00 0.96 8.85
CA CYS A 101 0.75 -0.24 9.20
C CYS A 101 2.00 0.04 10.04
N PHE A 102 2.40 1.32 10.16
CA PHE A 102 3.63 1.71 10.85
C PHE A 102 3.34 2.16 12.27
N PHE A 103 2.74 1.28 13.06
CA PHE A 103 2.31 1.59 14.42
C PHE A 103 3.26 1.07 15.51
N ASN A 104 4.31 0.36 15.13
CA ASN A 104 5.32 -0.12 16.08
C ASN A 104 6.51 0.84 16.06
N LYS A 105 6.74 1.50 17.18
CA LYS A 105 7.84 2.46 17.35
C LYS A 105 8.95 1.85 18.19
N LEU A 106 10.18 2.06 17.80
CA LEU A 106 11.33 1.59 18.56
C LEU A 106 11.56 2.53 19.75
N GLU A 107 11.46 2.01 20.96
CA GLU A 107 11.74 2.72 22.20
C GLU A 107 12.57 1.83 23.12
N ASN A 108 13.76 2.30 23.51
CA ASN A 108 14.66 1.56 24.41
C ASN A 108 14.84 0.10 24.00
N ASP A 109 15.15 -0.11 22.70
CA ASP A 109 15.40 -1.43 22.13
C ASP A 109 14.17 -2.36 22.14
N LYS A 110 12.97 -1.78 22.22
CA LYS A 110 11.70 -2.51 22.16
C LYS A 110 10.75 -1.87 21.18
N TRP A 111 9.91 -2.69 20.56
CA TRP A 111 8.86 -2.20 19.67
C TRP A 111 7.59 -1.96 20.47
N VAL A 112 7.13 -0.72 20.48
CA VAL A 112 5.97 -0.28 21.25
C VAL A 112 4.88 0.19 20.28
N SER A 113 3.65 -0.34 20.44
CA SER A 113 2.53 0.08 19.63
C SER A 113 2.09 1.49 20.03
N ILE A 114 2.02 2.40 19.05
CA ILE A 114 1.63 3.80 19.26
C ILE A 114 0.26 4.14 18.65
N ALA A 115 -0.44 3.15 18.10
CA ALA A 115 -1.74 3.37 17.47
C ALA A 115 -2.76 2.34 17.93
N ASP A 116 -3.97 2.83 18.18
CA ASP A 116 -5.07 1.98 18.60
C ASP A 116 -5.73 1.27 17.42
N VAL A 117 -6.35 0.12 17.70
CA VAL A 117 -7.19 -0.58 16.74
C VAL A 117 -8.50 0.20 16.61
N ILE A 118 -8.80 0.68 15.40
CA ILE A 118 -10.02 1.43 15.12
C ILE A 118 -11.20 0.46 14.97
N LYS A 119 -10.94 -0.68 14.31
CA LYS A 119 -11.97 -1.70 14.10
C LYS A 119 -11.35 -3.08 14.27
N ASP A 120 -11.97 -3.91 15.08
CA ASP A 120 -11.51 -5.28 15.33
C ASP A 120 -11.40 -6.04 13.99
N PRO A 121 -10.26 -6.68 13.71
CA PRO A 121 -10.09 -7.47 12.49
C PRO A 121 -11.17 -8.54 12.30
N LYS A 122 -11.67 -9.11 13.37
CA LYS A 122 -12.76 -10.09 13.30
C LYS A 122 -14.03 -9.50 12.73
N LYS A 123 -14.27 -8.20 12.92
CA LYS A 123 -15.42 -7.49 12.36
C LYS A 123 -15.19 -7.06 10.91
N ILE A 124 -13.93 -6.96 10.48
CA ILE A 124 -13.57 -6.59 9.12
C ILE A 124 -13.65 -7.79 8.18
N TYR A 125 -13.10 -8.91 8.60
CA TYR A 125 -12.94 -10.10 7.75
C TYR A 125 -13.89 -11.25 8.09
N GLY A 126 -14.75 -11.01 9.05
CA GLY A 126 -15.73 -12.01 9.45
C GLY A 126 -15.20 -13.04 10.40
#